data_6c0b8893aa627e2c7d41dae12bd48032
#
_entry.id   6c0b8893aa627e2c7d41dae12bd48032
#
_cell.length_a   1.000
_cell.length_b   1.000
_cell.length_c   1.000
_cell.angle_alpha   90.00
_cell.angle_beta   90.00
_cell.angle_gamma   90.00
#
_symmetry.space_group_name_H-M   'P 1'
#
loop_
_entity.id
_entity.type
_entity.pdbx_description
1 polymer ?
#
loop_
_entity_poly.entity_id
_entity_poly.type
_entity_poly.pdbx_seq_one_letter_code
_entity_poly.pdbx_strand_id
1 'polypeptide(L)'
;MPVQAEEGLFVKFIYNPDYLQAEKRYITNVDAVIAKNPFVRDYTFIDIPLVVDGGNMVFCKGLDNNGEVHYVVMTEKVLAENAKLERSQIESIIVNAFQEPRLNIVWLPWDKEDVFGHTDGIVRYVGINDEGKPKVLVNLELYDDDIADAMYMALSRHFEVVELHLDSYDELSWAYINSLQTKDFIIIPGIGDAITDAQAVAQYNQLYPKYRDHIHQVQMRDFVLANGGH
;
A
#
# COMPACT_ATOMS: atom_id res chain seq x y z
N MET A 1 6.34 -7.57 -10.15
CA MET A 1 5.78 -6.25 -10.45
C MET A 1 6.82 -5.16 -10.22
N PRO A 2 6.94 -4.13 -11.08
CA PRO A 2 7.91 -3.07 -10.90
C PRO A 2 7.48 -2.08 -9.82
N VAL A 3 8.39 -1.76 -8.91
CA VAL A 3 8.24 -0.71 -7.89
C VAL A 3 9.40 0.26 -8.05
N GLN A 4 9.12 1.55 -8.10
CA GLN A 4 10.16 2.55 -8.28
C GLN A 4 11.02 2.67 -7.03
N ALA A 5 12.33 2.49 -7.18
CA ALA A 5 13.30 2.69 -6.12
C ALA A 5 13.84 4.14 -6.12
N GLU A 6 14.23 4.63 -7.30
CA GLU A 6 14.64 6.01 -7.54
C GLU A 6 14.29 6.42 -8.98
N GLU A 7 14.60 7.66 -9.38
CA GLU A 7 14.29 8.13 -10.73
C GLU A 7 15.00 7.25 -11.79
N GLY A 8 14.20 6.61 -12.63
CA GLY A 8 14.68 5.72 -13.69
C GLY A 8 15.11 4.32 -13.24
N LEU A 9 15.05 4.00 -11.96
CA LEU A 9 15.39 2.68 -11.41
C LEU A 9 14.16 2.01 -10.79
N PHE A 10 13.88 0.78 -11.20
CA PHE A 10 12.77 -0.03 -10.71
C PHE A 10 13.24 -1.38 -10.18
N VAL A 11 12.71 -1.78 -9.04
CA VAL A 11 12.79 -3.14 -8.51
C VAL A 11 11.63 -3.93 -9.08
N LYS A 12 11.90 -5.07 -9.71
CA LYS A 12 10.89 -5.91 -10.35
C LYS A 12 10.74 -7.23 -9.60
N PHE A 13 9.63 -7.38 -8.89
CA PHE A 13 9.23 -8.61 -8.21
C PHE A 13 8.51 -9.57 -9.14
N ILE A 14 8.48 -10.86 -8.77
CA ILE A 14 7.69 -11.87 -9.47
C ILE A 14 6.21 -11.57 -9.20
N TYR A 15 5.43 -11.36 -10.26
CA TYR A 15 3.97 -11.27 -10.16
C TYR A 15 3.38 -12.66 -10.39
N ASN A 16 3.04 -13.34 -9.31
CA ASN A 16 2.46 -14.68 -9.34
C ASN A 16 1.55 -14.91 -8.13
N PRO A 17 0.50 -14.09 -7.98
CA PRO A 17 -0.36 -14.14 -6.81
C PRO A 17 -1.10 -15.49 -6.70
N ASP A 18 -1.27 -15.97 -5.48
CA ASP A 18 -1.92 -17.24 -5.19
C ASP A 18 -3.40 -17.25 -5.57
N TYR A 19 -4.10 -16.14 -5.41
CA TYR A 19 -5.52 -16.00 -5.77
C TYR A 19 -5.81 -16.06 -7.27
N LEU A 20 -4.80 -15.92 -8.15
CA LEU A 20 -4.93 -16.09 -9.61
C LEU A 20 -4.51 -17.48 -10.11
N GLN A 21 -4.11 -18.42 -9.25
CA GLN A 21 -3.62 -19.72 -9.69
C GLN A 21 -4.68 -20.56 -10.43
N ALA A 22 -5.96 -20.38 -10.10
CA ALA A 22 -7.07 -21.02 -10.84
C ALA A 22 -7.30 -20.38 -12.22
N GLU A 23 -6.92 -19.13 -12.40
CA GLU A 23 -7.15 -18.35 -13.63
C GLU A 23 -5.85 -17.69 -14.15
N LYS A 24 -4.82 -18.49 -14.33
CA LYS A 24 -3.46 -18.03 -14.72
C LYS A 24 -3.39 -17.13 -15.96
N ARG A 25 -4.43 -17.11 -16.79
CA ARG A 25 -4.54 -16.19 -17.94
C ARG A 25 -4.54 -14.71 -17.53
N TYR A 26 -4.90 -14.41 -16.27
CA TYR A 26 -4.88 -13.05 -15.73
C TYR A 26 -3.55 -12.69 -15.05
N ILE A 27 -2.65 -13.65 -14.87
CA ILE A 27 -1.30 -13.35 -14.38
C ILE A 27 -0.56 -12.60 -15.48
N THR A 28 -0.32 -11.32 -15.23
CA THR A 28 0.32 -10.43 -16.21
C THR A 28 1.78 -10.81 -16.42
N ASN A 29 2.16 -10.99 -17.67
CA ASN A 29 3.58 -11.08 -18.03
C ASN A 29 4.19 -9.68 -18.02
N VAL A 30 4.81 -9.33 -16.90
CA VAL A 30 5.38 -8.00 -16.65
C VAL A 30 6.47 -7.64 -17.67
N ASP A 31 7.32 -8.60 -18.05
CA ASP A 31 8.39 -8.36 -19.04
C ASP A 31 7.81 -8.01 -20.42
N ALA A 32 6.73 -8.69 -20.81
CA ALA A 32 6.06 -8.39 -22.07
C ALA A 32 5.38 -7.00 -22.05
N VAL A 33 4.90 -6.54 -20.90
CA VAL A 33 4.34 -5.20 -20.74
C VAL A 33 5.44 -4.15 -20.82
N ILE A 34 6.55 -4.33 -20.10
CA ILE A 34 7.71 -3.44 -20.12
C ILE A 34 8.27 -3.32 -21.54
N ALA A 35 8.49 -4.45 -22.22
CA ALA A 35 9.05 -4.46 -23.57
C ALA A 35 8.19 -3.72 -24.61
N LYS A 36 6.88 -3.64 -24.39
CA LYS A 36 5.93 -2.93 -25.29
C LYS A 36 5.72 -1.46 -24.91
N ASN A 37 6.15 -1.03 -23.74
CA ASN A 37 5.92 0.34 -23.25
C ASN A 37 7.08 1.26 -23.66
N PRO A 38 6.86 2.21 -24.59
CA PRO A 38 7.93 3.11 -25.05
C PRO A 38 8.39 4.10 -23.98
N PHE A 39 7.57 4.35 -22.95
CA PHE A 39 7.87 5.34 -21.90
C PHE A 39 8.90 4.84 -20.87
N VAL A 40 9.18 3.54 -20.83
CA VAL A 40 10.11 2.94 -19.86
C VAL A 40 11.38 2.37 -20.50
N ARG A 41 11.67 2.72 -21.77
CA ARG A 41 12.82 2.18 -22.52
C ARG A 41 14.18 2.48 -21.89
N ASP A 42 14.28 3.64 -21.27
CA ASP A 42 15.53 4.14 -20.69
C ASP A 42 15.63 3.84 -19.20
N TYR A 43 14.65 3.09 -18.65
CA TYR A 43 14.62 2.71 -17.24
C TYR A 43 15.38 1.42 -16.97
N THR A 44 16.01 1.35 -15.82
CA THR A 44 16.71 0.15 -15.35
C THR A 44 15.77 -0.67 -14.47
N PHE A 45 15.75 -1.99 -14.66
CA PHE A 45 14.96 -2.94 -13.88
C PHE A 45 15.88 -3.93 -13.18
N ILE A 46 15.74 -4.06 -11.85
CA ILE A 46 16.44 -5.06 -11.04
C ILE A 46 15.45 -6.19 -10.73
N ASP A 47 15.74 -7.39 -11.22
CA ASP A 47 14.94 -8.57 -10.97
C ASP A 47 15.16 -9.12 -9.57
N ILE A 48 14.07 -9.29 -8.82
CA ILE A 48 14.10 -9.82 -7.44
C ILE A 48 13.32 -11.14 -7.38
N PRO A 49 13.94 -12.22 -6.86
CA PRO A 49 13.33 -13.55 -6.83
C PRO A 49 12.35 -13.72 -5.66
N LEU A 50 11.49 -12.72 -5.43
CA LEU A 50 10.40 -12.78 -4.46
C LEU A 50 9.07 -12.59 -5.17
N VAL A 51 8.07 -13.35 -4.74
CA VAL A 51 6.67 -13.11 -5.10
C VAL A 51 6.16 -11.99 -4.22
N VAL A 52 5.83 -10.86 -4.82
CA VAL A 52 5.26 -9.69 -4.12
C VAL A 52 4.28 -9.00 -5.04
N ASP A 53 3.07 -8.77 -4.56
CA ASP A 53 2.10 -7.92 -5.22
C ASP A 53 2.37 -6.45 -4.88
N GLY A 54 2.13 -5.56 -5.84
CA GLY A 54 2.45 -4.15 -5.63
C GLY A 54 1.59 -3.46 -4.59
N GLY A 55 0.34 -3.89 -4.46
CA GLY A 55 -0.56 -3.43 -3.40
C GLY A 55 -0.09 -3.80 -1.99
N ASN A 56 0.83 -4.77 -1.88
CA ASN A 56 1.38 -5.18 -0.59
C ASN A 56 2.69 -4.46 -0.22
N MET A 57 2.89 -3.24 -0.73
CA MET A 57 4.05 -2.41 -0.37
C MET A 57 3.64 -0.93 -0.23
N VAL A 58 3.52 -0.44 0.99
CA VAL A 58 3.28 0.98 1.26
C VAL A 58 4.54 1.62 1.83
N PHE A 59 5.13 2.53 1.04
CA PHE A 59 6.33 3.25 1.44
C PHE A 59 6.00 4.48 2.26
N CYS A 60 6.72 4.64 3.37
CA CYS A 60 6.61 5.77 4.26
C CYS A 60 8.00 6.33 4.56
N LYS A 61 8.07 7.61 4.92
CA LYS A 61 9.30 8.22 5.38
C LYS A 61 9.06 9.09 6.60
N GLY A 62 10.05 9.16 7.45
CA GLY A 62 10.10 9.99 8.65
C GLY A 62 11.46 10.63 8.81
N LEU A 63 11.63 11.35 9.89
CA LEU A 63 12.89 11.97 10.31
C LEU A 63 13.25 11.49 11.70
N ASP A 64 14.51 11.20 11.90
CA ASP A 64 15.09 10.98 13.22
C ASP A 64 16.35 11.81 13.42
N ASN A 65 17.07 11.62 14.54
CA ASN A 65 18.28 12.37 14.86
C ASN A 65 19.42 12.21 13.84
N ASN A 66 19.33 11.19 12.96
CA ASN A 66 20.35 10.88 11.94
C ASN A 66 19.86 11.26 10.51
N GLY A 67 18.72 11.96 10.38
CA GLY A 67 18.14 12.37 9.11
C GLY A 67 16.94 11.54 8.67
N GLU A 68 16.70 11.44 7.37
CA GLU A 68 15.57 10.70 6.80
C GLU A 68 15.68 9.20 7.10
N VAL A 69 14.58 8.58 7.50
CA VAL A 69 14.41 7.15 7.71
C VAL A 69 13.25 6.65 6.89
N HIS A 70 13.42 5.50 6.27
CA HIS A 70 12.44 4.92 5.36
C HIS A 70 11.78 3.68 5.96
N TYR A 71 10.52 3.48 5.60
CA TYR A 71 9.75 2.31 5.99
C TYR A 71 9.01 1.75 4.78
N VAL A 72 8.88 0.44 4.73
CA VAL A 72 7.90 -0.24 3.89
C VAL A 72 6.99 -1.09 4.78
N VAL A 73 5.69 -0.83 4.69
CA VAL A 73 4.67 -1.60 5.40
C VAL A 73 4.18 -2.70 4.46
N MET A 74 4.16 -3.93 4.96
CA MET A 74 3.79 -5.13 4.21
C MET A 74 2.99 -6.07 5.10
N THR A 75 2.07 -6.85 4.55
CA THR A 75 1.43 -7.94 5.29
C THR A 75 2.28 -9.22 5.26
N GLU A 76 2.10 -10.07 6.27
CA GLU A 76 2.76 -11.38 6.36
C GLU A 76 2.35 -12.37 5.25
N LYS A 77 1.41 -12.00 4.37
CA LYS A 77 1.13 -12.76 3.15
C LYS A 77 2.37 -12.95 2.29
N VAL A 78 3.23 -11.93 2.18
CA VAL A 78 4.50 -12.05 1.47
C VAL A 78 5.39 -13.17 2.02
N LEU A 79 5.40 -13.37 3.33
CA LEU A 79 6.13 -14.47 3.95
C LEU A 79 5.55 -15.83 3.54
N ALA A 80 4.22 -15.93 3.50
CA ALA A 80 3.52 -17.15 3.11
C ALA A 80 3.76 -17.50 1.62
N GLU A 81 3.74 -16.51 0.73
CA GLU A 81 4.02 -16.70 -0.71
C GLU A 81 5.49 -17.04 -0.99
N ASN A 82 6.40 -16.72 -0.07
CA ASN A 82 7.84 -17.01 -0.17
C ASN A 82 8.31 -18.00 0.91
N ALA A 83 7.48 -18.95 1.30
CA ALA A 83 7.69 -19.86 2.43
C ALA A 83 8.96 -20.75 2.38
N LYS A 84 9.72 -20.70 1.29
CA LYS A 84 11.04 -21.37 1.17
C LYS A 84 12.18 -20.55 1.78
N LEU A 85 11.92 -19.29 2.11
CA LEU A 85 12.88 -18.35 2.68
C LEU A 85 12.45 -17.98 4.10
N GLU A 86 13.45 -17.78 4.96
CA GLU A 86 13.22 -17.22 6.27
C GLU A 86 12.89 -15.72 6.18
N ARG A 87 12.12 -15.19 7.15
CA ARG A 87 11.78 -13.76 7.22
C ARG A 87 13.00 -12.84 7.03
N SER A 88 14.10 -13.14 7.75
CA SER A 88 15.34 -12.34 7.67
C SER A 88 16.00 -12.35 6.28
N GLN A 89 15.83 -13.43 5.53
CA GLN A 89 16.33 -13.53 4.15
C GLN A 89 15.48 -12.64 3.23
N ILE A 90 14.15 -12.68 3.37
CA ILE A 90 13.22 -11.84 2.62
C ILE A 90 13.51 -10.37 2.90
N GLU A 91 13.64 -9.98 4.17
CA GLU A 91 13.98 -8.61 4.59
C GLU A 91 15.31 -8.15 3.98
N SER A 92 16.34 -8.98 4.04
CA SER A 92 17.64 -8.66 3.46
C SER A 92 17.58 -8.47 1.95
N ILE A 93 16.81 -9.30 1.25
CA ILE A 93 16.62 -9.17 -0.21
C ILE A 93 15.93 -7.84 -0.54
N ILE A 94 14.87 -7.48 0.20
CA ILE A 94 14.13 -6.22 -0.02
C ILE A 94 15.02 -5.01 0.24
N VAL A 95 15.69 -4.93 1.38
CA VAL A 95 16.57 -3.80 1.74
C VAL A 95 17.68 -3.63 0.70
N ASN A 96 18.31 -4.73 0.27
CA ASN A 96 19.34 -4.69 -0.75
C ASN A 96 18.82 -4.26 -2.13
N ALA A 97 17.59 -4.67 -2.47
CA ALA A 97 16.97 -4.33 -3.74
C ALA A 97 16.71 -2.83 -3.90
N PHE A 98 16.26 -2.19 -2.84
CA PHE A 98 16.01 -0.74 -2.84
C PHE A 98 17.26 0.10 -2.59
N GLN A 99 18.40 -0.52 -2.24
CA GLN A 99 19.67 0.14 -1.95
C GLN A 99 19.54 1.24 -0.88
N GLU A 100 18.57 1.10 0.01
CA GLU A 100 18.25 2.05 1.08
C GLU A 100 18.63 1.43 2.45
N PRO A 101 19.83 1.75 2.98
CA PRO A 101 20.35 1.13 4.20
C PRO A 101 19.54 1.48 5.46
N ARG A 102 18.68 2.50 5.38
CA ARG A 102 17.79 2.93 6.46
C ARG A 102 16.34 2.54 6.21
N LEU A 103 16.10 1.56 5.33
CA LEU A 103 14.78 0.98 5.10
C LEU A 103 14.43 -0.01 6.21
N ASN A 104 13.34 0.25 6.90
CA ASN A 104 12.77 -0.63 7.91
C ASN A 104 11.51 -1.30 7.34
N ILE A 105 11.39 -2.60 7.52
CA ILE A 105 10.19 -3.34 7.10
C ILE A 105 9.27 -3.49 8.31
N VAL A 106 8.02 -3.04 8.16
CA VAL A 106 6.98 -3.17 9.17
C VAL A 106 5.98 -4.21 8.69
N TRP A 107 5.95 -5.33 9.37
CA TRP A 107 5.04 -6.43 9.06
C TRP A 107 3.72 -6.29 9.80
N LEU A 108 2.63 -6.34 9.04
CA LEU A 108 1.28 -6.45 9.57
C LEU A 108 0.84 -7.92 9.56
N PRO A 109 0.10 -8.38 10.56
CA PRO A 109 -0.54 -9.68 10.48
C PRO A 109 -1.42 -9.75 9.23
N TRP A 110 -1.43 -10.93 8.60
CA TRP A 110 -2.29 -11.17 7.45
C TRP A 110 -3.58 -11.83 7.91
N ASP A 111 -4.70 -11.15 7.69
CA ASP A 111 -6.02 -11.75 7.76
C ASP A 111 -6.18 -12.74 6.59
N LYS A 112 -6.36 -14.02 6.91
CA LYS A 112 -6.47 -15.06 5.88
C LYS A 112 -7.83 -15.11 5.18
N GLU A 113 -8.82 -14.40 5.70
CA GLU A 113 -10.09 -14.19 5.02
C GLU A 113 -9.95 -13.14 3.92
N ASP A 114 -9.01 -12.20 4.06
CA ASP A 114 -8.57 -11.31 2.98
C ASP A 114 -7.63 -12.06 2.02
N VAL A 115 -8.20 -12.55 0.93
CA VAL A 115 -7.45 -13.33 -0.08
C VAL A 115 -6.36 -12.51 -0.77
N PHE A 116 -6.49 -11.19 -0.84
CA PHE A 116 -5.51 -10.29 -1.45
C PHE A 116 -4.39 -9.97 -0.48
N GLY A 117 -4.72 -9.67 0.77
CA GLY A 117 -3.77 -9.32 1.83
C GLY A 117 -2.93 -8.10 1.47
N HIS A 118 -3.51 -7.14 0.75
CA HIS A 118 -2.82 -5.97 0.25
C HIS A 118 -2.76 -4.85 1.29
N THR A 119 -1.58 -4.33 1.53
CA THR A 119 -1.34 -3.26 2.51
C THR A 119 -1.96 -1.92 2.10
N ASP A 120 -2.09 -1.63 0.79
CA ASP A 120 -2.60 -0.36 0.28
C ASP A 120 -4.12 -0.16 0.50
N GLY A 121 -4.85 -1.24 0.82
CA GLY A 121 -6.23 -1.18 1.32
C GLY A 121 -6.34 -0.98 2.85
N ILE A 122 -5.22 -1.13 3.58
CA ILE A 122 -5.15 -1.05 5.05
C ILE A 122 -4.52 0.26 5.51
N VAL A 123 -3.41 0.63 4.88
CA VAL A 123 -2.52 1.72 5.32
C VAL A 123 -2.24 2.68 4.18
N ARG A 124 -2.35 3.97 4.47
CA ARG A 124 -1.95 5.03 3.57
C ARG A 124 -0.99 5.99 4.26
N TYR A 125 0.15 6.26 3.62
CA TYR A 125 1.08 7.28 4.09
C TYR A 125 0.51 8.69 3.87
N VAL A 126 0.47 9.50 4.96
CA VAL A 126 -0.05 10.87 4.94
C VAL A 126 1.07 11.90 4.84
N GLY A 127 2.18 11.66 5.51
CA GLY A 127 3.29 12.60 5.61
C GLY A 127 4.08 12.42 6.90
N ILE A 128 4.75 13.48 7.32
CA ILE A 128 5.55 13.52 8.55
C ILE A 128 4.90 14.52 9.49
N ASN A 129 4.77 14.18 10.78
CA ASN A 129 4.26 15.10 11.79
C ASN A 129 5.35 16.07 12.28
N ASP A 130 4.99 17.00 13.15
CA ASP A 130 5.90 18.03 13.67
C ASP A 130 7.08 17.47 14.48
N GLU A 131 6.97 16.22 14.96
CA GLU A 131 8.01 15.52 15.70
C GLU A 131 8.96 14.70 14.78
N GLY A 132 8.72 14.71 13.47
CA GLY A 132 9.48 13.92 12.51
C GLY A 132 8.94 12.49 12.34
N LYS A 133 7.92 12.07 13.08
CA LYS A 133 7.35 10.72 12.99
C LYS A 133 6.47 10.62 11.75
N PRO A 134 6.58 9.53 10.95
CA PRO A 134 5.67 9.33 9.84
C PRO A 134 4.23 9.15 10.33
N LYS A 135 3.28 9.72 9.59
CA LYS A 135 1.84 9.62 9.85
C LYS A 135 1.20 8.74 8.80
N VAL A 136 0.33 7.85 9.23
CA VAL A 136 -0.44 6.96 8.36
C VAL A 136 -1.94 7.06 8.68
N LEU A 137 -2.76 7.01 7.64
CA LEU A 137 -4.20 6.80 7.72
C LEU A 137 -4.47 5.31 7.57
N VAL A 138 -5.33 4.75 8.41
CA VAL A 138 -5.69 3.33 8.41
C VAL A 138 -7.21 3.16 8.46
N ASN A 139 -7.69 1.99 8.02
CA ASN A 139 -9.07 1.55 8.18
C ASN A 139 -9.06 0.15 8.79
N LEU A 140 -9.03 0.07 10.12
CA LEU A 140 -8.93 -1.18 10.86
C LEU A 140 -10.30 -1.73 11.30
N GLU A 141 -11.36 -0.93 11.22
CA GLU A 141 -12.73 -1.32 11.56
C GLU A 141 -13.30 -2.44 10.65
N LEU A 142 -12.61 -2.77 9.55
CA LEU A 142 -12.98 -3.86 8.64
C LEU A 142 -12.45 -5.23 9.09
N TYR A 143 -11.64 -5.26 10.13
CA TYR A 143 -10.98 -6.48 10.62
C TYR A 143 -11.51 -6.88 11.99
N ASP A 144 -11.44 -8.16 12.32
CA ASP A 144 -11.73 -8.64 13.66
C ASP A 144 -10.82 -7.95 14.69
N ASP A 145 -11.34 -7.69 15.90
CA ASP A 145 -10.67 -6.92 16.96
C ASP A 145 -9.22 -7.39 17.22
N ASP A 146 -8.99 -8.70 17.31
CA ASP A 146 -7.66 -9.26 17.57
C ASP A 146 -6.65 -8.94 16.45
N ILE A 147 -7.10 -8.92 15.20
CA ILE A 147 -6.27 -8.61 14.02
C ILE A 147 -6.04 -7.11 13.94
N ALA A 148 -7.11 -6.31 14.12
CA ALA A 148 -7.04 -4.84 14.14
C ALA A 148 -6.08 -4.35 15.23
N ASP A 149 -6.20 -4.85 16.45
CA ASP A 149 -5.29 -4.53 17.57
C ASP A 149 -3.84 -4.89 17.26
N ALA A 150 -3.61 -6.06 16.66
CA ALA A 150 -2.25 -6.49 16.30
C ALA A 150 -1.66 -5.61 15.18
N MET A 151 -2.46 -5.22 14.18
CA MET A 151 -2.05 -4.25 13.14
C MET A 151 -1.74 -2.89 13.74
N TYR A 152 -2.63 -2.36 14.60
CA TYR A 152 -2.41 -1.10 15.30
C TYR A 152 -1.13 -1.11 16.12
N MET A 153 -0.90 -2.17 16.90
CA MET A 153 0.30 -2.33 17.72
C MET A 153 1.58 -2.41 16.88
N ALA A 154 1.53 -3.01 15.70
CA ALA A 154 2.67 -3.05 14.78
C ALA A 154 2.98 -1.65 14.23
N LEU A 155 1.94 -0.91 13.82
CA LEU A 155 2.08 0.42 13.23
C LEU A 155 2.48 1.49 14.25
N SER A 156 1.85 1.52 15.43
CA SER A 156 2.03 2.58 16.43
C SER A 156 3.45 2.68 16.99
N ARG A 157 4.24 1.60 16.88
CA ARG A 157 5.68 1.59 17.23
C ARG A 157 6.50 2.56 16.36
N HIS A 158 6.08 2.76 15.11
CA HIS A 158 6.84 3.48 14.09
C HIS A 158 6.12 4.73 13.58
N PHE A 159 4.79 4.74 13.63
CA PHE A 159 3.93 5.74 12.99
C PHE A 159 3.03 6.46 13.98
N GLU A 160 2.65 7.70 13.66
CA GLU A 160 1.42 8.30 14.17
C GLU A 160 0.27 7.70 13.36
N VAL A 161 -0.56 6.90 14.01
CA VAL A 161 -1.68 6.19 13.38
C VAL A 161 -2.94 7.04 13.52
N VAL A 162 -3.60 7.30 12.39
CA VAL A 162 -4.88 8.00 12.31
C VAL A 162 -5.91 7.03 11.73
N GLU A 163 -6.97 6.77 12.48
CA GLU A 163 -8.08 5.95 12.01
C GLU A 163 -8.97 6.73 11.05
N LEU A 164 -9.46 6.06 10.00
CA LEU A 164 -10.54 6.57 9.17
C LEU A 164 -11.87 6.38 9.92
N HIS A 165 -12.55 7.46 10.26
CA HIS A 165 -13.81 7.41 11.00
C HIS A 165 -15.00 7.62 10.06
N LEU A 166 -15.87 6.62 9.99
CA LEU A 166 -17.11 6.64 9.21
C LEU A 166 -18.29 6.33 10.13
N ASP A 167 -19.46 6.89 9.84
CA ASP A 167 -20.69 6.57 10.59
C ASP A 167 -21.15 5.12 10.38
N SER A 168 -20.77 4.53 9.25
CA SER A 168 -20.97 3.11 8.94
C SER A 168 -19.84 2.60 8.07
N TYR A 169 -19.53 1.31 8.23
CA TYR A 169 -18.54 0.61 7.41
C TYR A 169 -19.25 -0.45 6.59
N ASP A 170 -18.90 -0.54 5.32
CA ASP A 170 -19.32 -1.60 4.41
C ASP A 170 -18.07 -2.33 3.92
N GLU A 171 -18.20 -3.51 3.38
CA GLU A 171 -17.10 -4.32 2.88
C GLU A 171 -16.22 -3.62 1.83
N LEU A 172 -16.72 -2.53 1.21
CA LEU A 172 -16.00 -1.73 0.23
C LEU A 172 -15.28 -0.53 0.85
N SER A 173 -15.43 -0.27 2.15
CA SER A 173 -14.86 0.92 2.81
C SER A 173 -13.32 0.95 2.81
N TRP A 174 -12.67 -0.19 2.54
CA TRP A 174 -11.21 -0.24 2.32
C TRP A 174 -10.78 0.62 1.12
N ALA A 175 -11.67 0.80 0.12
CA ALA A 175 -11.36 1.57 -1.08
C ALA A 175 -11.01 3.04 -0.78
N TYR A 176 -11.51 3.62 0.31
CA TYR A 176 -11.14 4.98 0.70
C TYR A 176 -9.65 5.12 1.05
N ILE A 177 -9.00 4.07 1.52
CA ILE A 177 -7.56 4.08 1.82
C ILE A 177 -6.75 3.99 0.51
N ASN A 178 -7.23 3.20 -0.46
CA ASN A 178 -6.55 2.97 -1.74
C ASN A 178 -6.86 4.11 -2.74
N SER A 179 -6.34 5.30 -2.45
CA SER A 179 -6.55 6.51 -3.25
C SER A 179 -5.31 6.88 -4.08
N LEU A 180 -5.53 7.45 -5.25
CA LEU A 180 -4.46 7.94 -6.12
C LEU A 180 -3.99 9.32 -5.66
N GLN A 181 -2.70 9.46 -5.42
CA GLN A 181 -2.07 10.75 -5.11
C GLN A 181 -1.00 11.10 -6.15
N THR A 182 -1.07 12.31 -6.66
CA THR A 182 -0.05 12.92 -7.51
C THR A 182 0.55 14.13 -6.79
N LYS A 183 1.48 14.84 -7.44
CA LYS A 183 1.99 16.10 -6.90
C LYS A 183 0.93 17.21 -6.85
N ASP A 184 -0.13 17.12 -7.68
CA ASP A 184 -1.10 18.17 -7.91
C ASP A 184 -2.48 17.90 -7.31
N PHE A 185 -2.88 16.62 -7.15
CA PHE A 185 -4.20 16.25 -6.66
C PHE A 185 -4.24 14.87 -5.99
N ILE A 186 -5.32 14.61 -5.26
CA ILE A 186 -5.69 13.29 -4.72
C ILE A 186 -7.06 12.91 -5.28
N ILE A 187 -7.19 11.66 -5.76
CA ILE A 187 -8.47 11.06 -6.15
C ILE A 187 -8.82 9.98 -5.14
N ILE A 188 -9.99 10.11 -4.51
CA ILE A 188 -10.54 9.14 -3.57
C ILE A 188 -11.65 8.38 -4.27
N PRO A 189 -11.68 7.04 -4.22
CA PRO A 189 -12.84 6.27 -4.67
C PRO A 189 -14.08 6.64 -3.87
N GLY A 190 -15.22 6.79 -4.54
CA GLY A 190 -16.53 6.84 -3.92
C GLY A 190 -17.21 5.49 -4.07
N ILE A 191 -17.79 4.98 -3.00
CA ILE A 191 -18.46 3.67 -2.98
C ILE A 191 -19.98 3.75 -3.09
N GLY A 192 -20.52 4.96 -3.28
CA GLY A 192 -21.94 5.20 -3.55
C GLY A 192 -22.81 5.41 -2.30
N ASP A 193 -22.21 5.50 -1.11
CA ASP A 193 -22.87 6.00 0.08
C ASP A 193 -22.49 7.48 0.28
N ALA A 194 -23.48 8.38 0.10
CA ALA A 194 -23.20 9.82 0.10
C ALA A 194 -22.71 10.36 1.45
N ILE A 195 -23.02 9.69 2.56
CA ILE A 195 -22.61 10.11 3.91
C ILE A 195 -21.15 9.70 4.12
N THR A 196 -20.84 8.43 3.97
CA THR A 196 -19.48 7.92 4.17
C THR A 196 -18.50 8.45 3.13
N ASP A 197 -18.94 8.61 1.87
CA ASP A 197 -18.20 9.29 0.81
C ASP A 197 -17.80 10.72 1.22
N ALA A 198 -18.73 11.50 1.77
CA ALA A 198 -18.46 12.86 2.24
C ALA A 198 -17.54 12.89 3.48
N GLN A 199 -17.69 11.94 4.40
CA GLN A 199 -16.86 11.82 5.59
C GLN A 199 -15.40 11.48 5.23
N ALA A 200 -15.18 10.56 4.29
CA ALA A 200 -13.85 10.25 3.79
C ALA A 200 -13.18 11.49 3.18
N VAL A 201 -13.87 12.21 2.29
CA VAL A 201 -13.35 13.46 1.70
C VAL A 201 -13.04 14.51 2.76
N ALA A 202 -13.89 14.68 3.78
CA ALA A 202 -13.66 15.65 4.85
C ALA A 202 -12.39 15.34 5.65
N GLN A 203 -12.14 14.07 5.97
CA GLN A 203 -10.93 13.64 6.67
C GLN A 203 -9.67 13.81 5.82
N TYR A 204 -9.75 13.51 4.52
CA TYR A 204 -8.63 13.77 3.61
C TYR A 204 -8.29 15.26 3.53
N ASN A 205 -9.29 16.16 3.50
CA ASN A 205 -9.06 17.61 3.54
C ASN A 205 -8.36 18.08 4.81
N GLN A 206 -8.58 17.41 5.94
CA GLN A 206 -7.89 17.68 7.20
C GLN A 206 -6.45 17.14 7.20
N LEU A 207 -6.25 15.92 6.70
CA LEU A 207 -4.96 15.25 6.67
C LEU A 207 -4.00 15.82 5.63
N TYR A 208 -4.53 16.33 4.51
CA TYR A 208 -3.75 16.85 3.40
C TYR A 208 -4.08 18.32 3.11
N PRO A 209 -3.80 19.25 4.03
CA PRO A 209 -4.21 20.65 3.89
C PRO A 209 -3.67 21.35 2.64
N LYS A 210 -2.52 20.93 2.12
CA LYS A 210 -1.96 21.45 0.85
C LYS A 210 -2.73 21.02 -0.40
N TYR A 211 -3.57 19.98 -0.30
CA TYR A 211 -4.41 19.49 -1.40
C TYR A 211 -5.88 19.87 -1.25
N ARG A 212 -6.24 20.72 -0.27
CA ARG A 212 -7.66 20.99 0.10
C ARG A 212 -8.58 21.22 -1.09
N ASP A 213 -8.15 22.01 -2.09
CA ASP A 213 -8.95 22.34 -3.27
C ASP A 213 -8.68 21.36 -4.45
N HIS A 214 -7.88 20.33 -4.23
CA HIS A 214 -7.42 19.37 -5.21
C HIS A 214 -7.68 17.93 -4.79
N ILE A 215 -8.60 17.73 -3.83
CA ILE A 215 -9.10 16.41 -3.45
C ILE A 215 -10.40 16.18 -4.19
N HIS A 216 -10.41 15.17 -5.04
CA HIS A 216 -11.54 14.81 -5.90
C HIS A 216 -12.04 13.43 -5.53
N GLN A 217 -13.35 13.25 -5.53
CA GLN A 217 -13.96 11.94 -5.40
C GLN A 217 -14.51 11.48 -6.74
N VAL A 218 -14.26 10.23 -7.09
CA VAL A 218 -14.79 9.59 -8.29
C VAL A 218 -15.59 8.37 -7.88
N GLN A 219 -16.86 8.31 -8.31
CA GLN A 219 -17.71 7.16 -8.04
C GLN A 219 -17.19 5.92 -8.76
N MET A 220 -16.81 4.91 -8.01
CA MET A 220 -16.14 3.69 -8.50
C MET A 220 -16.75 2.40 -7.95
N ARG A 221 -17.94 2.44 -7.35
CA ARG A 221 -18.58 1.28 -6.69
C ARG A 221 -18.57 0.04 -7.58
N ASP A 222 -19.06 0.17 -8.82
CA ASP A 222 -19.15 -0.96 -9.74
C ASP A 222 -17.77 -1.53 -10.10
N PHE A 223 -16.75 -0.66 -10.20
CA PHE A 223 -15.38 -1.07 -10.46
C PHE A 223 -14.80 -1.81 -9.25
N VAL A 224 -15.00 -1.27 -8.05
CA VAL A 224 -14.53 -1.88 -6.79
C VAL A 224 -15.17 -3.25 -6.59
N LEU A 225 -16.49 -3.37 -6.78
CA LEU A 225 -17.21 -4.65 -6.70
C LEU A 225 -16.73 -5.68 -7.73
N ALA A 226 -16.48 -5.25 -8.98
CA ALA A 226 -16.12 -6.16 -10.06
C ALA A 226 -14.67 -6.67 -9.99
N ASN A 227 -13.78 -5.91 -9.39
CA ASN A 227 -12.34 -6.14 -9.46
C ASN A 227 -11.65 -6.23 -8.09
N GLY A 228 -12.42 -6.22 -6.99
CA GLY A 228 -11.84 -6.11 -5.65
C GLY A 228 -11.02 -4.83 -5.48
N GLY A 229 -11.21 -3.83 -6.37
CA GLY A 229 -10.48 -2.57 -6.36
C GLY A 229 -9.06 -2.61 -6.92
N HIS A 230 -8.71 -3.65 -7.64
CA HIS A 230 -7.35 -3.85 -8.18
C HIS A 230 -7.25 -3.53 -9.66
#